data_6e43b04bd95cf5be8f8907cadcd8c9c0
#
_entry.id   6e43b04bd95cf5be8f8907cadcd8c9c0
#
_cell.length_a   1.000
_cell.length_b   1.000
_cell.length_c   1.000
_cell.angle_alpha   90.00
_cell.angle_beta   90.00
_cell.angle_gamma   90.00
#
_symmetry.space_group_name_H-M   'P 1'
#
loop_
_entity.id
_entity.type
_entity.pdbx_description
1 polymer ?
#
loop_
_entity_poly.entity_id
_entity_poly.type
_entity_poly.pdbx_seq_one_letter_code
_entity_poly.pdbx_strand_id
1 'polypeptide(L)'
;MSKSLVSQIAGTALLALMPFAALPASAPPKPYVVLDKSLSQLRADFNANVGKVRMLYIVGPTCGICLRGMSDLQETVYSKRGDDPRMVTFVVHVPTLGAREANVAAASRLISNRYTTHYWEETGITGKLMQQVIGDDKYVWDFWTIYGPNVIWSDEHLMPAPSFWQHQLDGLPPEKKLEPYVFAAKVDEFLAQVSAASATSTAATTGGKSE
;
A
#
# COMPACT_ATOMS: atom_id res chain seq x y z
N MET A 1 32.49 -19.64 88.72
CA MET A 1 31.45 -18.72 88.32
C MET A 1 32.02 -17.84 87.20
N SER A 2 31.79 -18.21 85.95
CA SER A 2 32.32 -17.48 84.80
C SER A 2 31.12 -17.09 83.88
N LYS A 3 30.90 -15.80 83.73
CA LYS A 3 29.82 -15.24 82.87
C LYS A 3 30.38 -15.04 81.47
N SER A 4 29.80 -15.76 80.50
CA SER A 4 30.10 -15.60 79.09
C SER A 4 29.26 -14.44 78.49
N LEU A 5 29.94 -13.45 77.93
CA LEU A 5 29.32 -12.37 77.16
C LEU A 5 29.14 -12.86 75.69
N VAL A 6 27.91 -12.90 75.24
CA VAL A 6 27.60 -13.09 73.88
C VAL A 6 27.45 -11.73 73.20
N SER A 7 28.36 -11.43 72.26
CA SER A 7 28.34 -10.20 71.46
C SER A 7 27.47 -10.44 70.23
N GLN A 8 26.33 -9.72 70.09
CA GLN A 8 25.49 -9.72 68.89
C GLN A 8 26.04 -8.68 67.91
N ILE A 9 26.49 -9.13 66.76
CA ILE A 9 26.84 -8.29 65.61
C ILE A 9 25.56 -8.10 64.75
N ALA A 10 24.98 -6.89 64.85
CA ALA A 10 23.89 -6.50 63.95
C ALA A 10 24.44 -6.09 62.54
N GLY A 11 24.33 -6.97 61.63
CA GLY A 11 24.67 -6.67 60.18
C GLY A 11 23.57 -5.87 59.52
N THR A 12 23.81 -4.60 59.23
CA THR A 12 22.92 -3.74 58.47
C THR A 12 23.14 -4.04 56.97
N ALA A 13 22.22 -4.74 56.32
CA ALA A 13 22.23 -4.95 54.88
C ALA A 13 21.74 -3.67 54.17
N LEU A 14 22.65 -2.98 53.49
CA LEU A 14 22.34 -1.83 52.64
C LEU A 14 21.83 -2.34 51.29
N LEU A 15 20.49 -2.33 51.07
CA LEU A 15 19.89 -2.61 49.74
C LEU A 15 20.17 -1.42 48.84
N ALA A 16 21.09 -1.57 47.90
CA ALA A 16 21.32 -0.61 46.83
C ALA A 16 20.15 -0.67 45.83
N LEU A 17 19.26 0.34 45.86
CA LEU A 17 18.28 0.56 44.77
C LEU A 17 19.03 1.00 43.51
N MET A 18 19.22 0.07 42.56
CA MET A 18 19.68 0.43 41.23
C MET A 18 18.51 1.09 40.44
N PRO A 19 18.72 2.28 39.86
CA PRO A 19 17.70 2.88 39.01
C PRO A 19 17.52 2.02 37.78
N PHE A 20 16.30 1.50 37.57
CA PHE A 20 15.91 0.80 36.37
C PHE A 20 15.82 1.85 35.24
N ALA A 21 16.84 1.94 34.39
CA ALA A 21 16.83 2.78 33.22
C ALA A 21 15.75 2.21 32.29
N ALA A 22 14.61 2.90 32.19
CA ALA A 22 13.57 2.56 31.21
C ALA A 22 14.15 2.71 29.78
N LEU A 23 14.25 1.60 29.06
CA LEU A 23 14.57 1.63 27.63
C LEU A 23 13.51 2.48 26.90
N PRO A 24 13.91 3.38 26.00
CA PRO A 24 12.94 4.13 25.20
C PRO A 24 12.04 3.16 24.45
N ALA A 25 10.73 3.25 24.67
CA ALA A 25 9.76 2.47 23.92
C ALA A 25 9.91 2.82 22.43
N SER A 26 10.19 1.81 21.59
CA SER A 26 10.23 2.01 20.14
C SER A 26 8.86 2.51 19.67
N ALA A 27 8.85 3.53 18.80
CA ALA A 27 7.60 4.00 18.22
C ALA A 27 6.90 2.83 17.51
N PRO A 28 5.56 2.78 17.57
CA PRO A 28 4.80 1.74 16.85
C PRO A 28 5.13 1.77 15.36
N PRO A 29 5.14 0.60 14.69
CA PRO A 29 5.44 0.54 13.25
C PRO A 29 4.42 1.38 12.47
N LYS A 30 4.91 2.14 11.48
CA LYS A 30 4.05 2.94 10.60
C LYS A 30 3.18 2.01 9.76
N PRO A 31 1.88 2.32 9.54
CA PRO A 31 1.00 1.53 8.67
C PRO A 31 1.24 1.82 7.18
N TYR A 32 2.41 2.31 6.81
CA TYR A 32 2.82 2.64 5.44
C TYR A 32 4.34 2.59 5.30
N VAL A 33 4.79 2.44 4.05
CA VAL A 33 6.20 2.48 3.66
C VAL A 33 6.55 3.89 3.17
N VAL A 34 7.71 4.41 3.54
CA VAL A 34 8.25 5.66 2.99
C VAL A 34 9.10 5.34 1.77
N LEU A 35 8.73 5.89 0.62
CA LEU A 35 9.45 5.70 -0.63
C LEU A 35 10.56 6.74 -0.81
N ASP A 36 11.64 6.32 -1.40
CA ASP A 36 12.64 7.22 -1.96
C ASP A 36 12.26 7.68 -3.38
N LYS A 37 13.07 8.58 -3.95
CA LYS A 37 12.84 9.15 -5.29
C LYS A 37 12.95 8.13 -6.42
N SER A 38 13.58 6.98 -6.20
CA SER A 38 13.76 5.93 -7.22
C SER A 38 12.52 5.07 -7.39
N LEU A 39 11.58 5.13 -6.44
CA LEU A 39 10.41 4.25 -6.34
C LEU A 39 10.76 2.76 -6.42
N SER A 40 12.01 2.40 -6.11
CA SER A 40 12.53 1.02 -6.28
C SER A 40 11.73 0.00 -5.48
N GLN A 41 11.31 0.36 -4.24
CA GLN A 41 10.49 -0.52 -3.41
C GLN A 41 9.10 -0.72 -4.03
N LEU A 42 8.44 0.35 -4.49
CA LEU A 42 7.13 0.26 -5.13
C LEU A 42 7.19 -0.59 -6.41
N ARG A 43 8.24 -0.40 -7.24
CA ARG A 43 8.48 -1.20 -8.44
C ARG A 43 8.71 -2.68 -8.11
N ALA A 44 9.49 -2.97 -7.08
CA ALA A 44 9.74 -4.34 -6.63
C ALA A 44 8.44 -5.01 -6.16
N ASP A 45 7.65 -4.32 -5.32
CA ASP A 45 6.38 -4.83 -4.82
C ASP A 45 5.36 -5.02 -5.96
N PHE A 46 5.33 -4.09 -6.93
CA PHE A 46 4.48 -4.20 -8.11
C PHE A 46 4.83 -5.43 -8.94
N ASN A 47 6.11 -5.67 -9.20
CA ASN A 47 6.59 -6.80 -10.01
C ASN A 47 6.52 -8.15 -9.27
N ALA A 48 6.66 -8.17 -7.96
CA ALA A 48 6.45 -9.37 -7.14
C ALA A 48 5.01 -9.90 -7.20
N ASN A 49 4.07 -9.09 -7.72
CA ASN A 49 2.67 -9.43 -7.87
C ASN A 49 2.24 -9.61 -9.34
N VAL A 50 3.17 -9.88 -10.25
CA VAL A 50 2.86 -10.32 -11.62
C VAL A 50 2.01 -11.59 -11.57
N GLY A 51 1.03 -11.68 -12.46
CA GLY A 51 0.01 -12.73 -12.43
C GLY A 51 -1.27 -12.36 -11.68
N LYS A 52 -1.26 -11.25 -10.91
CA LYS A 52 -2.44 -10.71 -10.22
C LYS A 52 -2.97 -9.45 -10.90
N VAL A 53 -4.21 -9.10 -10.59
CA VAL A 53 -4.74 -7.76 -10.84
C VAL A 53 -4.09 -6.80 -9.84
N ARG A 54 -3.44 -5.76 -10.33
CA ARG A 54 -2.76 -4.77 -9.50
C ARG A 54 -3.43 -3.41 -9.67
N MET A 55 -3.85 -2.83 -8.55
CA MET A 55 -4.34 -1.47 -8.53
C MET A 55 -3.27 -0.56 -7.94
N LEU A 56 -3.06 0.61 -8.54
CA LEU A 56 -2.18 1.64 -8.03
C LEU A 56 -2.94 2.96 -8.02
N TYR A 57 -3.06 3.55 -6.83
CA TYR A 57 -3.74 4.82 -6.62
C TYR A 57 -2.74 5.90 -6.24
N ILE A 58 -2.87 7.08 -6.82
CA ILE A 58 -2.05 8.25 -6.49
C ILE A 58 -2.98 9.27 -5.85
N VAL A 59 -2.87 9.49 -4.55
CA VAL A 59 -3.84 10.27 -3.76
C VAL A 59 -3.18 11.27 -2.82
N GLY A 60 -3.85 12.39 -2.58
CA GLY A 60 -3.46 13.31 -1.53
C GLY A 60 -4.11 12.93 -0.20
N PRO A 61 -3.36 12.67 0.89
CA PRO A 61 -3.94 12.22 2.16
C PRO A 61 -4.73 13.29 2.91
N THR A 62 -4.75 14.54 2.43
CA THR A 62 -5.57 15.66 2.93
C THR A 62 -6.61 16.13 1.91
N CYS A 63 -6.66 15.52 0.76
CA CYS A 63 -7.58 15.85 -0.32
C CYS A 63 -8.96 15.25 -0.07
N GLY A 64 -9.97 16.09 0.19
CA GLY A 64 -11.32 15.62 0.49
C GLY A 64 -11.96 14.77 -0.62
N ILE A 65 -11.70 15.09 -1.90
CA ILE A 65 -12.21 14.32 -3.04
C ILE A 65 -11.49 12.97 -3.11
N CYS A 66 -10.16 12.91 -2.95
CA CYS A 66 -9.40 11.66 -2.91
C CYS A 66 -9.89 10.74 -1.77
N LEU A 67 -10.12 11.30 -0.55
CA LEU A 67 -10.60 10.51 0.58
C LEU A 67 -12.01 9.96 0.32
N ARG A 68 -12.86 10.72 -0.38
CA ARG A 68 -14.16 10.23 -0.84
C ARG A 68 -14.01 9.09 -1.83
N GLY A 69 -13.18 9.25 -2.87
CA GLY A 69 -12.89 8.19 -3.85
C GLY A 69 -12.37 6.91 -3.18
N MET A 70 -11.49 7.03 -2.18
CA MET A 70 -11.06 5.87 -1.38
C MET A 70 -12.23 5.21 -0.65
N SER A 71 -13.15 5.98 -0.03
CA SER A 71 -14.33 5.44 0.64
C SER A 71 -15.28 4.77 -0.33
N ASP A 72 -15.52 5.37 -1.49
CA ASP A 72 -16.40 4.82 -2.54
C ASP A 72 -15.85 3.50 -3.08
N LEU A 73 -14.52 3.40 -3.30
CA LEU A 73 -13.87 2.15 -3.71
C LEU A 73 -13.81 1.12 -2.58
N GLN A 74 -13.67 1.55 -1.32
CA GLN A 74 -13.81 0.63 -0.17
C GLN A 74 -15.17 -0.05 -0.19
N GLU A 75 -16.26 0.69 -0.48
CA GLU A 75 -17.61 0.16 -0.56
C GLU A 75 -17.81 -0.73 -1.79
N THR A 76 -17.42 -0.27 -2.97
CA THR A 76 -17.79 -0.93 -4.25
C THR A 76 -16.83 -2.06 -4.65
N VAL A 77 -15.54 -1.95 -4.32
CA VAL A 77 -14.51 -2.94 -4.66
C VAL A 77 -14.19 -3.82 -3.45
N TYR A 78 -13.71 -3.22 -2.36
CA TYR A 78 -13.06 -3.98 -1.29
C TYR A 78 -14.03 -4.65 -0.32
N SER A 79 -15.24 -4.11 -0.10
CA SER A 79 -16.25 -4.78 0.72
C SER A 79 -16.60 -6.18 0.24
N LYS A 80 -16.45 -6.44 -1.06
CA LYS A 80 -16.76 -7.72 -1.69
C LYS A 80 -15.53 -8.55 -2.04
N ARG A 81 -14.36 -7.91 -2.25
CA ARG A 81 -13.16 -8.53 -2.85
C ARG A 81 -11.88 -8.29 -2.04
N GLY A 82 -11.96 -7.60 -0.88
CA GLY A 82 -10.78 -7.20 -0.11
C GLY A 82 -9.86 -8.34 0.33
N ASP A 83 -10.40 -9.57 0.41
CA ASP A 83 -9.65 -10.78 0.76
C ASP A 83 -9.32 -11.67 -0.45
N ASP A 84 -9.58 -11.21 -1.69
CA ASP A 84 -9.25 -11.98 -2.89
C ASP A 84 -7.73 -11.97 -3.14
N PRO A 85 -7.03 -13.12 -3.05
CA PRO A 85 -5.58 -13.19 -3.21
C PRO A 85 -5.11 -12.92 -4.64
N ARG A 86 -6.03 -12.88 -5.62
CA ARG A 86 -5.74 -12.60 -7.03
C ARG A 86 -5.58 -11.11 -7.31
N MET A 87 -5.85 -10.23 -6.34
CA MET A 87 -5.67 -8.79 -6.48
C MET A 87 -4.78 -8.22 -5.37
N VAL A 88 -4.12 -7.11 -5.67
CA VAL A 88 -3.31 -6.35 -4.73
C VAL A 88 -3.43 -4.86 -5.03
N THR A 89 -3.37 -4.03 -3.99
CA THR A 89 -3.50 -2.58 -4.10
C THR A 89 -2.29 -1.87 -3.52
N PHE A 90 -1.77 -0.90 -4.25
CA PHE A 90 -0.73 0.02 -3.86
C PHE A 90 -1.32 1.43 -3.80
N VAL A 91 -1.38 2.04 -2.63
CA VAL A 91 -1.88 3.40 -2.45
C VAL A 91 -0.70 4.32 -2.17
N VAL A 92 -0.34 5.15 -3.14
CA VAL A 92 0.75 6.12 -3.03
C VAL A 92 0.18 7.47 -2.63
N HIS A 93 0.51 7.89 -1.41
CA HIS A 93 0.16 9.21 -0.90
C HIS A 93 1.23 10.21 -1.30
N VAL A 94 0.82 11.32 -1.93
CA VAL A 94 1.70 12.36 -2.46
C VAL A 94 1.46 13.72 -1.78
N PRO A 95 2.45 14.64 -1.79
CA PRO A 95 2.42 15.90 -1.02
C PRO A 95 1.59 17.00 -1.71
N THR A 96 0.35 16.68 -2.07
CA THR A 96 -0.59 17.65 -2.67
C THR A 96 -1.39 18.37 -1.58
N LEU A 97 -1.83 19.61 -1.85
CA LEU A 97 -2.66 20.42 -0.94
C LEU A 97 -2.07 20.55 0.48
N GLY A 98 -0.75 20.69 0.58
CA GLY A 98 -0.06 20.85 1.86
C GLY A 98 0.02 19.57 2.70
N ALA A 99 -0.25 18.40 2.11
CA ALA A 99 -0.12 17.10 2.77
C ALA A 99 1.32 16.83 3.22
N ARG A 100 1.43 16.15 4.35
CA ARG A 100 2.69 15.71 4.96
C ARG A 100 2.59 14.25 5.34
N GLU A 101 3.72 13.60 5.55
CA GLU A 101 3.80 12.21 5.99
C GLU A 101 2.86 11.88 7.16
N ALA A 102 2.76 12.77 8.15
CA ALA A 102 1.91 12.60 9.33
C ALA A 102 0.40 12.40 9.01
N ASN A 103 -0.05 12.81 7.82
CA ASN A 103 -1.45 12.66 7.39
C ASN A 103 -1.75 11.25 6.87
N VAL A 104 -0.73 10.48 6.47
CA VAL A 104 -0.91 9.18 5.81
C VAL A 104 -1.60 8.15 6.70
N ALA A 105 -1.21 8.07 7.99
CA ALA A 105 -1.76 7.08 8.92
C ALA A 105 -3.29 7.20 9.12
N ALA A 106 -3.85 8.40 9.00
CA ALA A 106 -5.30 8.60 9.07
C ALA A 106 -5.96 8.17 7.76
N ALA A 107 -5.42 8.58 6.61
CA ALA A 107 -5.95 8.27 5.30
C ALA A 107 -5.87 6.77 4.96
N SER A 108 -4.82 6.07 5.39
CA SER A 108 -4.63 4.64 5.12
C SER A 108 -5.72 3.73 5.71
N ARG A 109 -6.48 4.22 6.69
CA ARG A 109 -7.60 3.46 7.28
C ARG A 109 -8.80 3.32 6.35
N LEU A 110 -8.91 4.15 5.31
CA LEU A 110 -10.04 4.13 4.38
C LEU A 110 -10.03 2.91 3.46
N ILE A 111 -8.85 2.40 3.12
CA ILE A 111 -8.67 1.12 2.42
C ILE A 111 -7.62 0.32 3.20
N SER A 112 -8.03 -0.61 4.05
CA SER A 112 -7.14 -1.30 4.99
C SER A 112 -7.31 -2.82 4.98
N ASN A 113 -7.54 -3.40 3.79
CA ASN A 113 -7.67 -4.85 3.64
C ASN A 113 -6.30 -5.54 3.52
N ARG A 114 -6.30 -6.88 3.61
CA ARG A 114 -5.08 -7.71 3.71
C ARG A 114 -4.07 -7.51 2.59
N TYR A 115 -4.52 -7.19 1.39
CA TYR A 115 -3.68 -7.07 0.18
C TYR A 115 -3.49 -5.62 -0.25
N THR A 116 -3.59 -4.67 0.67
CA THR A 116 -3.32 -3.26 0.43
C THR A 116 -2.05 -2.83 1.14
N THR A 117 -1.16 -2.17 0.41
CA THR A 117 0.02 -1.50 0.94
C THR A 117 -0.07 -0.01 0.68
N HIS A 118 0.14 0.78 1.73
CA HIS A 118 0.22 2.23 1.63
C HIS A 118 1.66 2.70 1.58
N TYR A 119 1.90 3.76 0.80
CA TYR A 119 3.20 4.39 0.65
C TYR A 119 3.07 5.90 0.87
N TRP A 120 4.10 6.51 1.42
CA TRP A 120 4.32 7.94 1.39
C TRP A 120 5.45 8.26 0.42
N GLU A 121 5.21 9.17 -0.52
CA GLU A 121 6.18 9.65 -1.50
C GLU A 121 6.25 11.19 -1.45
N GLU A 122 7.32 11.73 -0.84
CA GLU A 122 7.45 13.14 -0.49
C GLU A 122 7.70 14.06 -1.69
N THR A 123 8.20 13.53 -2.81
CA THR A 123 8.74 14.34 -3.91
C THR A 123 7.72 14.63 -5.01
N GLY A 124 6.61 13.94 -5.03
CA GLY A 124 5.60 14.00 -6.09
C GLY A 124 6.06 13.35 -7.40
N ILE A 125 7.13 12.55 -7.38
CA ILE A 125 7.66 11.92 -8.61
C ILE A 125 6.67 10.93 -9.22
N THR A 126 5.89 10.22 -8.39
CA THR A 126 4.89 9.26 -8.86
C THR A 126 3.86 9.91 -9.78
N GLY A 127 3.33 11.07 -9.37
CA GLY A 127 2.38 11.82 -10.21
C GLY A 127 3.00 12.37 -11.49
N LYS A 128 4.28 12.77 -11.46
CA LYS A 128 5.02 13.23 -12.65
C LYS A 128 5.25 12.11 -13.65
N LEU A 129 5.63 10.93 -13.18
CA LEU A 129 5.83 9.77 -14.05
C LEU A 129 4.49 9.32 -14.66
N MET A 130 3.41 9.32 -13.88
CA MET A 130 2.09 8.98 -14.42
C MET A 130 1.60 10.02 -15.44
N GLN A 131 1.86 11.30 -15.21
CA GLN A 131 1.61 12.38 -16.18
C GLN A 131 2.25 12.09 -17.54
N GLN A 132 3.52 11.68 -17.55
CA GLN A 132 4.23 11.29 -18.78
C GLN A 132 3.59 10.08 -19.46
N VAL A 133 3.18 9.08 -18.67
CA VAL A 133 2.54 7.85 -19.18
C VAL A 133 1.22 8.13 -19.90
N ILE A 134 0.40 9.03 -19.35
CA ILE A 134 -0.91 9.37 -19.97
C ILE A 134 -0.81 10.45 -21.04
N GLY A 135 0.38 11.06 -21.21
CA GLY A 135 0.62 12.10 -22.22
C GLY A 135 -0.08 13.42 -21.91
N ASP A 136 -0.23 13.77 -20.61
CA ASP A 136 -0.83 15.03 -20.18
C ASP A 136 0.23 16.04 -19.73
N ASP A 137 -0.09 17.32 -19.67
CA ASP A 137 0.77 18.38 -19.18
C ASP A 137 0.55 18.73 -17.70
N LYS A 138 -0.48 18.15 -17.08
CA LYS A 138 -0.85 18.41 -15.69
C LYS A 138 -0.29 17.35 -14.76
N TYR A 139 0.17 17.81 -13.59
CA TYR A 139 0.56 16.90 -12.51
C TYR A 139 -0.61 15.97 -12.12
N VAL A 140 -0.38 14.67 -12.13
CA VAL A 140 -1.42 13.65 -11.90
C VAL A 140 -1.43 13.22 -10.45
N TRP A 141 -2.59 13.34 -9.82
CA TRP A 141 -2.95 12.86 -8.48
C TRP A 141 -4.47 12.65 -8.46
N ASP A 142 -5.05 12.11 -7.41
CA ASP A 142 -6.46 11.70 -7.42
C ASP A 142 -6.76 10.79 -8.62
N PHE A 143 -5.91 9.77 -8.76
CA PHE A 143 -5.80 8.95 -9.94
C PHE A 143 -5.84 7.46 -9.59
N TRP A 144 -6.68 6.72 -10.28
CA TRP A 144 -7.10 5.38 -9.93
C TRP A 144 -6.82 4.45 -11.10
N THR A 145 -5.92 3.47 -10.91
CA THR A 145 -5.49 2.61 -12.03
C THR A 145 -5.68 1.14 -11.73
N ILE A 146 -5.88 0.36 -12.80
CA ILE A 146 -5.86 -1.10 -12.80
C ILE A 146 -4.82 -1.55 -13.83
N TYR A 147 -3.99 -2.50 -13.43
CA TYR A 147 -3.04 -3.19 -14.28
C TYR A 147 -3.42 -4.65 -14.38
N GLY A 148 -3.51 -5.15 -15.61
CA GLY A 148 -3.73 -6.56 -15.89
C GLY A 148 -2.56 -7.44 -15.42
N PRO A 149 -2.76 -8.77 -15.35
CA PRO A 149 -1.82 -9.69 -14.72
C PRO A 149 -0.43 -9.71 -15.35
N ASN A 150 -0.32 -9.42 -16.64
CA ASN A 150 0.93 -9.57 -17.40
C ASN A 150 1.76 -8.27 -17.52
N VAL A 151 1.28 -7.14 -16.97
CA VAL A 151 2.03 -5.88 -17.02
C VAL A 151 3.28 -5.99 -16.16
N ILE A 152 4.43 -5.56 -16.66
CA ILE A 152 5.71 -5.52 -15.95
C ILE A 152 6.20 -4.08 -15.88
N TRP A 153 6.68 -3.66 -14.74
CA TRP A 153 7.36 -2.38 -14.58
C TRP A 153 8.86 -2.57 -14.82
N SER A 154 9.28 -2.49 -16.09
CA SER A 154 10.66 -2.75 -16.53
C SER A 154 11.55 -1.51 -16.52
N ASP A 155 10.98 -0.33 -16.78
CA ASP A 155 11.72 0.93 -16.83
C ASP A 155 11.76 1.61 -15.47
N GLU A 156 12.93 2.01 -14.99
CA GLU A 156 13.06 2.74 -13.73
C GLU A 156 12.72 4.23 -13.85
N HIS A 157 12.72 4.76 -15.07
CA HIS A 157 12.41 6.15 -15.35
C HIS A 157 10.99 6.40 -15.83
N LEU A 158 10.22 5.34 -16.07
CA LEU A 158 8.83 5.43 -16.55
C LEU A 158 7.96 4.36 -15.90
N MET A 159 6.82 4.75 -15.37
CA MET A 159 5.80 3.80 -14.89
C MET A 159 5.16 3.05 -16.06
N PRO A 160 4.71 1.80 -15.86
CA PRO A 160 3.98 1.09 -16.90
C PRO A 160 2.63 1.79 -17.19
N ALA A 161 2.19 1.75 -18.44
CA ALA A 161 0.86 2.23 -18.80
C ALA A 161 -0.21 1.37 -18.12
N PRO A 162 -1.20 1.98 -17.45
CA PRO A 162 -2.30 1.24 -16.84
C PRO A 162 -3.21 0.62 -17.91
N SER A 163 -3.71 -0.59 -17.64
CA SER A 163 -4.69 -1.26 -18.50
C SER A 163 -6.05 -0.57 -18.46
N PHE A 164 -6.36 0.09 -17.36
CA PHE A 164 -7.54 0.93 -17.17
C PHE A 164 -7.24 2.01 -16.12
N TRP A 165 -7.83 3.21 -16.29
CA TRP A 165 -7.70 4.28 -15.31
C TRP A 165 -8.89 5.22 -15.30
N GLN A 166 -9.11 5.83 -14.14
CA GLN A 166 -10.05 6.93 -13.90
C GLN A 166 -9.42 7.98 -12.97
N HIS A 167 -10.04 9.14 -12.85
CA HIS A 167 -9.56 10.29 -12.06
C HIS A 167 -10.71 11.12 -11.49
N GLN A 168 -10.40 12.04 -10.57
CA GLN A 168 -11.36 13.04 -10.08
C GLN A 168 -10.87 14.48 -10.31
N LEU A 169 -9.82 14.67 -11.11
CA LEU A 169 -9.23 15.98 -11.42
C LEU A 169 -10.02 16.76 -12.48
N ASP A 170 -9.97 18.08 -12.41
CA ASP A 170 -10.42 18.93 -13.49
C ASP A 170 -9.34 19.04 -14.57
N GLY A 171 -9.81 19.08 -15.83
CA GLY A 171 -8.96 19.24 -17.01
C GLY A 171 -8.31 17.97 -17.54
N LEU A 172 -8.55 16.81 -16.95
CA LEU A 172 -8.38 15.51 -17.57
C LEU A 172 -9.68 15.09 -18.28
N PRO A 173 -9.65 14.09 -19.18
CA PRO A 173 -10.81 13.68 -19.98
C PRO A 173 -12.06 13.39 -19.11
N PRO A 174 -13.19 14.10 -19.29
CA PRO A 174 -14.36 13.95 -18.43
C PRO A 174 -14.99 12.56 -18.47
N GLU A 175 -14.83 11.82 -19.56
CA GLU A 175 -15.28 10.42 -19.69
C GLU A 175 -14.44 9.43 -18.88
N LYS A 176 -13.34 9.90 -18.32
CA LYS A 176 -12.47 9.15 -17.37
C LYS A 176 -12.70 9.53 -15.91
N LYS A 177 -13.73 10.31 -15.61
CA LYS A 177 -14.08 10.60 -14.20
C LYS A 177 -14.35 9.31 -13.45
N LEU A 178 -14.00 9.27 -12.15
CA LEU A 178 -14.20 8.09 -11.31
C LEU A 178 -15.69 7.78 -11.16
N GLU A 179 -16.06 6.64 -11.67
CA GLU A 179 -17.36 5.99 -11.50
C GLU A 179 -17.14 4.68 -10.71
N PRO A 180 -17.35 4.66 -9.40
CA PRO A 180 -16.94 3.55 -8.54
C PRO A 180 -17.47 2.18 -8.96
N TYR A 181 -18.71 2.11 -9.46
CA TYR A 181 -19.29 0.86 -9.95
C TYR A 181 -18.71 0.41 -11.30
N VAL A 182 -18.36 1.36 -12.19
CA VAL A 182 -17.67 1.05 -13.45
C VAL A 182 -16.25 0.55 -13.14
N PHE A 183 -15.56 1.19 -12.17
CA PHE A 183 -14.25 0.75 -11.73
C PHE A 183 -14.31 -0.68 -11.13
N ALA A 184 -15.30 -0.96 -10.28
CA ALA A 184 -15.50 -2.29 -9.69
C ALA A 184 -15.80 -3.36 -10.74
N ALA A 185 -16.66 -3.07 -11.74
CA ALA A 185 -16.91 -3.98 -12.84
C ALA A 185 -15.65 -4.27 -13.67
N LYS A 186 -14.79 -3.27 -13.86
CA LYS A 186 -13.51 -3.44 -14.53
C LYS A 186 -12.54 -4.31 -13.73
N VAL A 187 -12.52 -4.20 -12.40
CA VAL A 187 -11.77 -5.13 -11.53
C VAL A 187 -12.25 -6.57 -11.75
N ASP A 188 -13.58 -6.82 -11.83
CA ASP A 188 -14.12 -8.17 -12.09
C ASP A 188 -13.69 -8.74 -13.44
N GLU A 189 -13.66 -7.91 -14.50
CA GLU A 189 -13.19 -8.34 -15.82
C GLU A 189 -11.73 -8.83 -15.76
N PHE A 190 -10.84 -8.10 -15.05
CA PHE A 190 -9.44 -8.51 -14.92
C PHE A 190 -9.27 -9.74 -14.01
N LEU A 191 -10.07 -9.87 -12.95
CA LEU A 191 -10.08 -11.07 -12.11
C LEU A 191 -10.51 -12.32 -12.88
N ALA A 192 -11.47 -12.19 -13.80
CA ALA A 192 -11.87 -13.29 -14.68
C ALA A 192 -10.72 -13.74 -15.60
N GLN A 193 -9.90 -12.80 -16.11
CA GLN A 193 -8.71 -13.11 -16.93
C GLN A 193 -7.67 -13.91 -16.12
N VAL A 194 -7.41 -13.56 -14.85
CA VAL A 194 -6.51 -14.31 -13.98
C VAL A 194 -7.00 -15.74 -13.78
N SER A 195 -8.31 -15.93 -13.57
CA SER A 195 -8.90 -17.25 -13.39
C SER A 195 -8.79 -18.12 -14.64
N ALA A 196 -9.04 -17.56 -15.82
CA ALA A 196 -8.93 -18.25 -17.10
C ALA A 196 -7.49 -18.71 -17.37
N ALA A 197 -6.50 -17.87 -17.12
CA ALA A 197 -5.08 -18.18 -17.28
C ALA A 197 -4.65 -19.35 -16.37
N SER A 198 -5.11 -19.35 -15.12
CA SER A 198 -4.82 -20.43 -14.16
C SER A 198 -5.43 -21.77 -14.60
N ALA A 199 -6.65 -21.77 -15.10
CA ALA A 199 -7.32 -22.98 -15.57
C ALA A 199 -6.61 -23.59 -16.81
N THR A 200 -6.14 -22.76 -17.74
CA THR A 200 -5.40 -23.22 -18.93
C THR A 200 -4.05 -23.84 -18.54
N SER A 201 -3.34 -23.25 -17.57
CA SER A 201 -2.06 -23.77 -17.07
C SER A 201 -2.22 -25.15 -16.40
N THR A 202 -3.29 -25.34 -15.63
CA THR A 202 -3.58 -26.63 -14.96
C THR A 202 -3.93 -27.73 -15.98
N ALA A 203 -4.71 -27.40 -17.01
CA ALA A 203 -5.08 -28.35 -18.05
C ALA A 203 -3.87 -28.83 -18.89
N ALA A 204 -2.92 -27.92 -19.18
CA ALA A 204 -1.68 -28.25 -19.90
C ALA A 204 -0.76 -29.20 -19.09
N THR A 205 -0.75 -29.09 -17.76
CA THR A 205 0.09 -29.92 -16.87
C THR A 205 -0.48 -31.33 -16.69
N THR A 206 -1.79 -31.51 -16.78
CA THR A 206 -2.46 -32.83 -16.62
C THR A 206 -2.53 -33.66 -17.91
N GLY A 207 -2.42 -33.00 -19.09
CA GLY A 207 -2.45 -33.69 -20.41
C GLY A 207 -1.14 -34.36 -20.83
N GLY A 208 -0.05 -34.25 -20.08
CA GLY A 208 1.29 -34.72 -20.39
C GLY A 208 1.69 -36.09 -19.79
N LYS A 209 0.75 -36.89 -19.25
CA LYS A 209 1.03 -38.23 -18.73
C LYS A 209 0.13 -39.27 -19.39
N SER A 210 0.44 -39.60 -20.63
CA SER A 210 0.03 -40.88 -21.27
C SER A 210 1.00 -41.17 -22.42
N GLU A 211 2.14 -41.77 -22.07
CA GLU A 211 2.84 -42.80 -22.85
C GLU A 211 3.81 -43.56 -21.95
#